data_09512c084d87334e15b25113682cc1f9
#
_entry.id   09512c084d87334e15b25113682cc1f9
#
_cell.length_a   1.000
_cell.length_b   1.000
_cell.length_c   1.000
_cell.angle_alpha   90.00
_cell.angle_beta   90.00
_cell.angle_gamma   90.00
#
_symmetry.space_group_name_H-M   'P 1'
#
loop_
_entity.id
_entity.type
_entity.pdbx_description
1 polymer ?
#
loop_
_entity_poly.entity_id
_entity_poly.type
_entity_poly.pdbx_seq_one_letter_code
_entity_poly.pdbx_strand_id
1 'polypeptide(L)'
;MTICMIAAVGKNLELGKDNNLIWHFKDDMAFFKETTTGSSIIMGRKTFESLPKVLPRRKNIIITKKEDYKAEGATVVHSISEALNEVESDTAFIIGGGDIYRQFLPKAEMLYLTEIEAECPDADAYFPAFNKAEYKKELLASYHDKGIHFSHVCYTKK
;
A
#
# COMPACT_ATOMS: atom_id res chain seq x y z
N MET A 1 16.02 -9.39 -0.21
CA MET A 1 15.00 -8.34 -0.40
C MET A 1 13.80 -8.62 0.47
N THR A 2 13.33 -7.62 1.18
CA THR A 2 12.15 -7.73 2.02
C THR A 2 10.96 -7.10 1.32
N ILE A 3 9.85 -7.83 1.20
CA ILE A 3 8.63 -7.31 0.60
C ILE A 3 7.68 -6.92 1.72
N CYS A 4 7.28 -5.65 1.74
CA CYS A 4 6.36 -5.09 2.71
C CYS A 4 5.13 -4.55 1.99
N MET A 5 4.00 -4.54 2.68
CA MET A 5 2.79 -3.90 2.19
C MET A 5 2.48 -2.73 3.10
N ILE A 6 1.94 -1.66 2.56
CA ILE A 6 1.53 -0.49 3.34
C ILE A 6 0.17 -0.03 2.84
N ALA A 7 -0.77 0.14 3.75
CA ALA A 7 -2.15 0.50 3.42
C ALA A 7 -2.86 1.14 4.61
N ALA A 8 -3.90 1.92 4.31
CA ALA A 8 -4.83 2.45 5.30
C ALA A 8 -6.16 1.72 5.10
N VAL A 9 -6.69 1.11 6.16
CA VAL A 9 -7.88 0.27 6.09
C VAL A 9 -8.90 0.63 7.16
N GLY A 10 -10.18 0.54 6.81
CA GLY A 10 -11.26 0.65 7.77
C GLY A 10 -11.46 -0.65 8.54
N LYS A 11 -12.51 -0.68 9.38
CA LYS A 11 -12.82 -1.85 10.23
C LYS A 11 -13.05 -3.13 9.44
N ASN A 12 -13.52 -3.01 8.20
CA ASN A 12 -13.82 -4.15 7.33
C ASN A 12 -12.82 -4.24 6.17
N LEU A 13 -11.60 -3.74 6.36
CA LEU A 13 -10.53 -3.74 5.36
C LEU A 13 -10.83 -2.84 4.14
N GLU A 14 -11.71 -1.88 4.28
CA GLU A 14 -12.01 -0.94 3.19
C GLU A 14 -10.77 -0.12 2.84
N LEU A 15 -10.44 -0.05 1.57
CA LEU A 15 -9.30 0.73 1.06
C LEU A 15 -9.74 2.02 0.37
N GLY A 16 -10.71 1.93 -0.51
CA GLY A 16 -11.04 3.03 -1.38
C GLY A 16 -12.40 2.93 -2.02
N LYS A 17 -12.75 4.02 -2.71
CA LYS A 17 -13.97 4.14 -3.50
C LYS A 17 -13.67 5.04 -4.68
N ASP A 18 -14.15 4.66 -5.87
CA ASP A 18 -13.98 5.43 -7.10
C ASP A 18 -12.51 5.80 -7.36
N ASN A 19 -11.60 4.83 -7.12
CA ASN A 19 -10.16 4.96 -7.30
C ASN A 19 -9.48 6.01 -6.39
N ASN A 20 -10.12 6.34 -5.26
CA ASN A 20 -9.57 7.27 -4.28
C ASN A 20 -9.58 6.64 -2.90
N LEU A 21 -8.69 7.11 -2.02
CA LEU A 21 -8.71 6.73 -0.61
C LEU A 21 -9.97 7.27 0.03
N ILE A 22 -10.55 6.52 0.98
CA ILE A 22 -11.75 6.92 1.69
C ILE A 22 -11.42 7.97 2.74
N TRP A 23 -10.33 7.77 3.48
CA TRP A 23 -9.93 8.66 4.58
C TRP A 23 -8.59 9.30 4.27
N HIS A 24 -8.47 10.59 4.59
CA HIS A 24 -7.25 11.38 4.39
C HIS A 24 -6.86 12.02 5.71
N PHE A 25 -5.80 11.50 6.34
CA PHE A 25 -5.28 12.03 7.58
C PHE A 25 -3.85 12.51 7.40
N LYS A 26 -3.54 13.68 7.93
CA LYS A 26 -2.20 14.27 7.81
C LYS A 26 -1.12 13.37 8.38
N ASP A 27 -1.35 12.80 9.57
CA ASP A 27 -0.37 11.92 10.21
C ASP A 27 -0.17 10.64 9.44
N ASP A 28 -1.19 10.14 8.76
CA ASP A 28 -1.10 8.96 7.94
C ASP A 28 -0.29 9.22 6.67
N MET A 29 -0.49 10.37 6.05
CA MET A 29 0.27 10.76 4.86
C MET A 29 1.75 10.94 5.19
N ALA A 30 2.06 11.52 6.35
CA ALA A 30 3.44 11.67 6.83
C ALA A 30 4.09 10.32 7.09
N PHE A 31 3.36 9.40 7.72
CA PHE A 31 3.83 8.05 8.00
C PHE A 31 4.16 7.30 6.71
N PHE A 32 3.29 7.37 5.71
CA PHE A 32 3.50 6.74 4.40
C PHE A 32 4.79 7.25 3.75
N LYS A 33 4.94 8.57 3.74
CA LYS A 33 6.12 9.21 3.15
C LYS A 33 7.41 8.77 3.85
N GLU A 34 7.43 8.85 5.18
CA GLU A 34 8.62 8.49 5.96
C GLU A 34 8.98 7.02 5.81
N THR A 35 7.96 6.15 5.80
CA THR A 35 8.18 4.71 5.74
C THR A 35 8.70 4.26 4.37
N THR A 36 8.21 4.86 3.28
CA THR A 36 8.54 4.40 1.93
C THR A 36 9.71 5.14 1.27
N THR A 37 10.06 6.35 1.75
CA THR A 37 11.16 7.13 1.14
C THR A 37 12.48 6.35 1.17
N GLY A 38 13.15 6.30 0.03
CA GLY A 38 14.41 5.58 -0.13
C GLY A 38 14.23 4.14 -0.61
N SER A 39 13.00 3.66 -0.74
CA SER A 39 12.70 2.31 -1.19
C SER A 39 12.01 2.32 -2.56
N SER A 40 12.00 1.17 -3.21
CA SER A 40 11.17 0.97 -4.41
C SER A 40 9.73 0.76 -3.97
N ILE A 41 8.79 1.34 -4.73
CA ILE A 41 7.35 1.17 -4.48
C ILE A 41 6.71 0.53 -5.70
N ILE A 42 5.84 -0.44 -5.46
CA ILE A 42 5.15 -1.21 -6.51
C ILE A 42 3.65 -0.96 -6.41
N MET A 43 3.02 -0.67 -7.54
CA MET A 43 1.60 -0.33 -7.58
C MET A 43 0.97 -0.76 -8.90
N GLY A 44 -0.35 -0.85 -8.91
CA GLY A 44 -1.11 -1.03 -10.14
C GLY A 44 -1.30 0.30 -10.85
N ARG A 45 -1.70 0.26 -12.13
CA ARG A 45 -1.89 1.45 -12.96
C ARG A 45 -2.90 2.44 -12.36
N LYS A 46 -4.05 1.94 -11.89
CA LYS A 46 -5.08 2.82 -11.34
C LYS A 46 -4.62 3.56 -10.09
N THR A 47 -3.81 2.90 -9.26
CA THR A 47 -3.22 3.54 -8.09
C THR A 47 -2.28 4.66 -8.52
N PHE A 48 -1.45 4.40 -9.51
CA PHE A 48 -0.56 5.42 -10.05
C PHE A 48 -1.35 6.62 -10.59
N GLU A 49 -2.41 6.36 -11.32
CA GLU A 49 -3.25 7.42 -11.92
C GLU A 49 -4.00 8.25 -10.86
N SER A 50 -4.16 7.72 -9.65
CA SER A 50 -4.76 8.47 -8.55
C SER A 50 -3.78 9.41 -7.85
N LEU A 51 -2.47 9.26 -8.12
CA LEU A 51 -1.44 10.12 -7.54
C LEU A 51 -1.32 11.38 -8.39
N PRO A 52 -1.05 12.56 -7.77
CA PRO A 52 -0.86 13.78 -8.54
C PRO A 52 0.40 13.75 -9.40
N LYS A 53 1.41 12.96 -8.99
CA LYS A 53 2.68 12.80 -9.72
C LYS A 53 3.43 11.59 -9.18
N VAL A 54 4.55 11.22 -9.84
CA VAL A 54 5.43 10.19 -9.27
C VAL A 54 5.90 10.61 -7.88
N LEU A 55 6.06 9.64 -7.00
CA LEU A 55 6.50 9.92 -5.64
C LEU A 55 8.02 10.08 -5.62
N PRO A 56 8.54 11.22 -5.14
CA PRO A 56 9.98 11.48 -5.20
C PRO A 56 10.78 10.60 -4.23
N ARG A 57 12.06 10.42 -4.55
CA ARG A 57 13.03 9.66 -3.75
C ARG A 57 12.63 8.21 -3.54
N ARG A 58 11.88 7.65 -4.49
CA ARG A 58 11.44 6.26 -4.52
C ARG A 58 11.41 5.83 -5.97
N LYS A 59 11.79 4.61 -6.25
CA LYS A 59 11.61 4.07 -7.59
C LYS A 59 10.16 3.65 -7.73
N ASN A 60 9.43 4.29 -8.62
CA ASN A 60 8.01 4.01 -8.86
C ASN A 60 7.91 2.92 -9.92
N ILE A 61 7.37 1.76 -9.53
CA ILE A 61 7.19 0.59 -10.41
C ILE A 61 5.70 0.34 -10.58
N ILE A 62 5.23 0.34 -11.82
CA ILE A 62 3.81 0.18 -12.14
C ILE A 62 3.61 -1.15 -12.86
N ILE A 63 2.68 -1.97 -12.34
CA ILE A 63 2.28 -3.22 -12.98
C ILE A 63 0.98 -2.98 -13.75
N THR A 64 0.97 -3.27 -15.05
CA THR A 64 -0.22 -3.16 -15.88
C THR A 64 -0.19 -4.18 -17.00
N LYS A 65 -1.37 -4.64 -17.43
CA LYS A 65 -1.49 -5.53 -18.59
C LYS A 65 -1.45 -4.77 -19.90
N LYS A 66 -1.52 -3.44 -19.86
CA LYS A 66 -1.46 -2.60 -21.06
C LYS A 66 -0.03 -2.51 -21.55
N GLU A 67 0.28 -3.21 -22.64
CA GLU A 67 1.64 -3.30 -23.17
C GLU A 67 2.23 -1.98 -23.64
N ASP A 68 1.40 -1.06 -24.10
CA ASP A 68 1.83 0.24 -24.60
C ASP A 68 1.71 1.37 -23.57
N TYR A 69 1.39 1.03 -22.32
CA TYR A 69 1.27 2.03 -21.26
C TYR A 69 2.63 2.64 -20.93
N LYS A 70 2.67 3.95 -20.85
CA LYS A 70 3.88 4.69 -20.49
C LYS A 70 3.57 5.70 -19.39
N ALA A 71 4.51 5.88 -18.48
CA ALA A 71 4.37 6.84 -17.39
C ALA A 71 5.73 7.49 -17.18
N GLU A 72 5.78 8.80 -17.36
CA GLU A 72 7.03 9.55 -17.21
C GLU A 72 7.51 9.50 -15.75
N GLY A 73 8.79 9.19 -15.56
CA GLY A 73 9.37 9.12 -14.23
C GLY A 73 9.11 7.81 -13.48
N ALA A 74 8.45 6.85 -14.12
CA ALA A 74 8.15 5.56 -13.51
C ALA A 74 8.60 4.42 -14.44
N THR A 75 8.78 3.24 -13.85
CA THR A 75 9.11 2.02 -14.58
C THR A 75 7.84 1.20 -14.76
N VAL A 76 7.45 0.94 -16.00
CA VAL A 76 6.25 0.16 -16.31
C VAL A 76 6.66 -1.29 -16.60
N VAL A 77 6.01 -2.22 -15.90
CA VAL A 77 6.21 -3.66 -16.06
C VAL A 77 4.85 -4.36 -16.22
N HIS A 78 4.86 -5.63 -16.59
CA HIS A 78 3.63 -6.34 -16.95
C HIS A 78 3.36 -7.57 -16.11
N SER A 79 4.21 -7.84 -15.12
CA SER A 79 4.02 -8.98 -14.22
C SER A 79 4.67 -8.71 -12.85
N ILE A 80 4.28 -9.51 -11.86
CA ILE A 80 4.87 -9.47 -10.53
C ILE A 80 6.37 -9.78 -10.60
N SER A 81 6.72 -10.79 -11.39
CA SER A 81 8.12 -11.20 -11.57
C SER A 81 8.97 -10.07 -12.11
N GLU A 82 8.48 -9.37 -13.14
CA GLU A 82 9.19 -8.22 -13.69
C GLU A 82 9.33 -7.11 -12.67
N ALA A 83 8.28 -6.86 -11.86
CA ALA A 83 8.32 -5.82 -10.85
C ALA A 83 9.41 -6.11 -9.81
N LEU A 84 9.51 -7.34 -9.35
CA LEU A 84 10.52 -7.73 -8.37
C LEU A 84 11.93 -7.60 -8.92
N ASN A 85 12.12 -7.87 -10.22
CA ASN A 85 13.42 -7.72 -10.86
C ASN A 85 13.85 -6.25 -10.96
N GLU A 86 12.91 -5.32 -10.90
CA GLU A 86 13.19 -3.89 -11.00
C GLU A 86 13.48 -3.23 -9.64
N VAL A 87 13.30 -3.93 -8.54
CA VAL A 87 13.55 -3.39 -7.21
C VAL A 87 15.05 -3.13 -7.03
N GLU A 88 15.40 -1.90 -6.64
CA GLU A 88 16.78 -1.47 -6.44
C GLU A 88 17.17 -1.31 -4.96
N SER A 89 16.19 -1.42 -4.06
CA SER A 89 16.42 -1.24 -2.62
C SER A 89 16.34 -2.58 -1.88
N ASP A 90 16.77 -2.60 -0.61
CA ASP A 90 16.66 -3.80 0.22
C ASP A 90 15.21 -4.13 0.56
N THR A 91 14.34 -3.14 0.54
CA THR A 91 12.92 -3.29 0.83
C THR A 91 12.09 -2.76 -0.32
N ALA A 92 11.05 -3.49 -0.70
CA ALA A 92 10.05 -3.05 -1.66
C ALA A 92 8.72 -2.90 -0.93
N PHE A 93 8.03 -1.78 -1.16
CA PHE A 93 6.71 -1.53 -0.58
C PHE A 93 5.62 -1.65 -1.65
N ILE A 94 4.64 -2.49 -1.37
CA ILE A 94 3.45 -2.64 -2.22
C ILE A 94 2.43 -1.62 -1.72
N ILE A 95 2.00 -0.71 -2.60
CA ILE A 95 1.14 0.40 -2.19
C ILE A 95 -0.28 0.36 -2.77
N GLY A 96 -0.63 -0.71 -3.49
CA GLY A 96 -2.00 -0.93 -3.93
C GLY A 96 -2.16 -1.11 -5.43
N GLY A 97 -3.32 -1.30 -5.91
CA GLY A 97 -4.56 -1.45 -5.12
C GLY A 97 -4.85 -2.86 -4.69
N GLY A 98 -6.13 -3.10 -4.42
CA GLY A 98 -6.57 -4.37 -3.84
C GLY A 98 -6.09 -5.62 -4.56
N ASP A 99 -6.12 -5.62 -5.89
CA ASP A 99 -5.66 -6.75 -6.68
C ASP A 99 -4.15 -6.98 -6.52
N ILE A 100 -3.36 -5.91 -6.51
CA ILE A 100 -1.91 -6.01 -6.33
C ILE A 100 -1.58 -6.46 -4.91
N TYR A 101 -2.27 -5.94 -3.90
CA TYR A 101 -2.11 -6.44 -2.53
C TYR A 101 -2.38 -7.94 -2.45
N ARG A 102 -3.46 -8.40 -3.09
CA ARG A 102 -3.83 -9.82 -3.06
C ARG A 102 -2.74 -10.70 -3.66
N GLN A 103 -2.16 -10.27 -4.76
CA GLN A 103 -1.13 -11.05 -5.44
C GLN A 103 0.19 -11.10 -4.67
N PHE A 104 0.52 -10.04 -3.93
CA PHE A 104 1.77 -9.99 -3.16
C PHE A 104 1.66 -10.51 -1.73
N LEU A 105 0.44 -10.66 -1.20
CA LEU A 105 0.26 -11.08 0.19
C LEU A 105 1.05 -12.34 0.57
N PRO A 106 1.07 -13.41 -0.27
CA PRO A 106 1.84 -14.61 0.07
C PRO A 106 3.35 -14.38 0.15
N LYS A 107 3.85 -13.31 -0.46
CA LYS A 107 5.28 -12.99 -0.50
C LYS A 107 5.69 -11.93 0.51
N ALA A 108 4.74 -11.27 1.15
CA ALA A 108 5.02 -10.16 2.05
C ALA A 108 5.42 -10.66 3.43
N GLU A 109 6.48 -10.07 3.96
CA GLU A 109 6.97 -10.39 5.30
C GLU A 109 6.38 -9.48 6.36
N MET A 110 6.07 -8.24 5.99
CA MET A 110 5.54 -7.23 6.91
C MET A 110 4.37 -6.49 6.27
N LEU A 111 3.35 -6.22 7.09
CA LEU A 111 2.19 -5.44 6.68
C LEU A 111 2.13 -4.20 7.58
N TYR A 112 2.38 -3.03 7.00
CA TYR A 112 2.22 -1.76 7.70
C TYR A 112 0.81 -1.26 7.43
N LEU A 113 -0.06 -1.36 8.42
CA LEU A 113 -1.45 -0.97 8.25
C LEU A 113 -1.79 0.20 9.15
N THR A 114 -2.50 1.17 8.59
CA THR A 114 -3.19 2.18 9.37
C THR A 114 -4.58 1.63 9.60
N GLU A 115 -4.87 1.24 10.83
CA GLU A 115 -6.17 0.70 11.21
C GLU A 115 -7.07 1.84 11.65
N ILE A 116 -8.08 2.12 10.86
CA ILE A 116 -8.99 3.25 11.06
C ILE A 116 -10.29 2.74 11.68
N GLU A 117 -10.69 3.33 12.81
CA GLU A 117 -11.93 2.95 13.50
C GLU A 117 -13.14 3.61 12.84
N ALA A 118 -13.38 3.27 11.58
CA ALA A 118 -14.51 3.76 10.80
C ALA A 118 -14.88 2.74 9.74
N GLU A 119 -16.07 2.86 9.21
CA GLU A 119 -16.59 1.96 8.18
C GLU A 119 -17.00 2.77 6.96
N CYS A 120 -16.91 2.15 5.79
CA CYS A 120 -17.41 2.72 4.55
C CYS A 120 -18.16 1.61 3.79
N PRO A 121 -19.48 1.46 4.04
CA PRO A 121 -20.24 0.36 3.45
C PRO A 121 -20.27 0.33 1.92
N ASP A 122 -20.08 1.47 1.28
CA ASP A 122 -20.08 1.58 -0.19
C ASP A 122 -18.68 1.61 -0.80
N ALA A 123 -17.65 1.17 -0.04
CA ALA A 123 -16.30 1.01 -0.57
C ALA A 123 -16.31 -0.03 -1.70
N ASP A 124 -15.46 0.17 -2.71
CA ASP A 124 -15.34 -0.74 -3.85
C ASP A 124 -13.97 -1.40 -3.95
N ALA A 125 -13.04 -1.04 -3.08
CA ALA A 125 -11.71 -1.66 -3.01
C ALA A 125 -11.41 -2.06 -1.57
N TYR A 126 -10.87 -3.27 -1.40
CA TYR A 126 -10.59 -3.85 -0.09
C TYR A 126 -9.19 -4.45 -0.03
N PHE A 127 -8.57 -4.35 1.15
CA PHE A 127 -7.34 -5.06 1.44
C PHE A 127 -7.68 -6.55 1.60
N PRO A 128 -6.84 -7.47 1.12
CA PRO A 128 -7.15 -8.90 1.22
C PRO A 128 -7.19 -9.36 2.68
N ALA A 129 -8.12 -10.25 2.98
CA ALA A 129 -8.20 -10.87 4.31
C ALA A 129 -6.93 -11.68 4.57
N PHE A 130 -6.43 -11.63 5.78
CA PHE A 130 -5.25 -12.41 6.17
C PHE A 130 -5.46 -13.00 7.56
N ASN A 131 -4.76 -14.12 7.84
CA ASN A 131 -4.86 -14.79 9.13
C ASN A 131 -3.93 -14.11 10.13
N LYS A 132 -4.51 -13.29 11.02
CA LYS A 132 -3.73 -12.53 12.02
C LYS A 132 -2.90 -13.43 12.93
N ALA A 133 -3.32 -14.69 13.13
CA ALA A 133 -2.59 -15.64 13.96
C ALA A 133 -1.22 -16.00 13.38
N GLU A 134 -1.01 -15.77 12.07
CA GLU A 134 0.26 -16.02 11.41
C GLU A 134 1.24 -14.84 11.55
N TYR A 135 0.81 -13.77 12.20
CA TYR A 135 1.60 -12.54 12.31
C TYR A 135 1.75 -12.11 13.74
N LYS A 136 2.88 -11.46 14.04
CA LYS A 136 3.10 -10.75 15.29
C LYS A 136 2.71 -9.30 15.06
N LYS A 137 1.79 -8.78 15.87
CA LYS A 137 1.31 -7.40 15.74
C LYS A 137 2.07 -6.48 16.70
N GLU A 138 2.50 -5.34 16.19
CA GLU A 138 3.14 -4.29 16.98
C GLU A 138 2.41 -2.98 16.76
N LEU A 139 2.01 -2.31 17.84
CA LEU A 139 1.42 -0.97 17.77
C LEU A 139 2.55 0.05 17.69
N LEU A 140 2.55 0.87 16.65
CA LEU A 140 3.58 1.90 16.44
C LEU A 140 3.14 3.27 16.95
N ALA A 141 1.90 3.68 16.71
CA ALA A 141 1.37 4.96 17.15
C ALA A 141 -0.15 4.98 17.04
N SER A 142 -0.79 5.88 17.80
CA SER A 142 -2.24 6.08 17.75
C SER A 142 -2.56 7.55 17.67
N TYR A 143 -3.65 7.88 16.97
CA TYR A 143 -4.06 9.25 16.69
C TYR A 143 -5.57 9.40 16.74
N HIS A 144 -6.01 10.67 16.92
CA HIS A 144 -7.39 11.08 16.72
C HIS A 144 -7.38 12.26 15.77
N ASP A 145 -8.19 12.21 14.73
CA ASP A 145 -8.33 13.32 13.78
C ASP A 145 -9.74 13.28 13.20
N LYS A 146 -10.37 14.44 13.04
CA LYS A 146 -11.71 14.54 12.46
C LYS A 146 -12.74 13.67 13.18
N GLY A 147 -12.55 13.47 14.49
CA GLY A 147 -13.44 12.63 15.28
C GLY A 147 -13.24 11.14 15.12
N ILE A 148 -12.18 10.71 14.43
CA ILE A 148 -11.89 9.31 14.14
C ILE A 148 -10.57 8.89 14.78
N HIS A 149 -10.58 7.75 15.48
CA HIS A 149 -9.36 7.16 16.01
C HIS A 149 -8.74 6.25 14.96
N PHE A 150 -7.42 6.33 14.81
CA PHE A 150 -6.68 5.40 13.95
C PHE A 150 -5.30 5.12 14.53
N SER A 151 -4.75 3.97 14.15
CA SER A 151 -3.46 3.52 14.68
C SER A 151 -2.58 3.01 13.56
N HIS A 152 -1.28 3.28 13.66
CA HIS A 152 -0.30 2.66 12.79
C HIS A 152 0.19 1.38 13.45
N VAL A 153 0.08 0.25 12.76
CA VAL A 153 0.49 -1.06 13.28
C VAL A 153 1.37 -1.77 12.25
N CYS A 154 2.22 -2.65 12.73
CA CYS A 154 3.03 -3.51 11.87
C CYS A 154 2.74 -4.97 12.20
N TYR A 155 2.32 -5.73 11.20
CA TYR A 155 2.17 -7.18 11.31
C TYR A 155 3.38 -7.81 10.66
N THR A 156 4.15 -8.56 11.43
CA THR A 156 5.34 -9.26 10.94
C THR A 156 5.03 -10.76 10.88
N LYS A 157 5.27 -11.38 9.74
CA LYS A 157 5.01 -12.82 9.54
C LYS A 157 5.92 -13.63 10.46
N LYS A 158 5.33 -14.60 11.15
CA LYS A 158 6.05 -15.49 12.07
C LYS A 158 6.93 -16.49 11.34
#